data_c909e5564471a2fd77eb90f1b1903f28
#
_entry.id   c909e5564471a2fd77eb90f1b1903f28
#
_cell.length_a   1.000
_cell.length_b   1.000
_cell.length_c   1.000
_cell.angle_alpha   90.00
_cell.angle_beta   90.00
_cell.angle_gamma   90.00
#
_symmetry.space_group_name_H-M   'P 1'
#
loop_
_entity.id
_entity.type
_entity.pdbx_description
1 polymer ?
#
loop_
_entity_poly.entity_id
_entity_poly.type
_entity_poly.pdbx_seq_one_letter_code
_entity_poly.pdbx_strand_id
1 'polypeptide(L)'
;MSRIDKRFRSLADQGRKALVPYITGGDPTPEVTVDYMHALVESGADIIELGVPFSDPMADGPVIQKACERALKHGTRLIDLLAMVAEFRRQDDDTPVVLMGYLNPIERLGIERFAREARAAGVDGVLVVDMPPEEADELGPLLEAEDLAPIFLVAPTTSPERAATICAHAHGYLYYVSLKGVTGSASLN
;
A
#
# COMPACT_ATOMS: atom_id res chain seq x y z
N MET A 1 -18.78 2.85 -4.28
CA MET A 1 -18.12 1.53 -4.37
C MET A 1 -16.74 1.77 -4.93
N SER A 2 -15.71 1.50 -4.14
CA SER A 2 -14.30 1.73 -4.49
C SER A 2 -13.82 0.81 -5.64
N ARG A 3 -12.65 1.14 -6.24
CA ARG A 3 -12.02 0.22 -7.22
C ARG A 3 -11.66 -1.11 -6.57
N ILE A 4 -11.23 -1.12 -5.30
CA ILE A 4 -10.92 -2.33 -4.54
C ILE A 4 -12.17 -3.22 -4.44
N ASP A 5 -13.32 -2.68 -4.04
CA ASP A 5 -14.58 -3.44 -3.93
C ASP A 5 -15.02 -4.04 -5.27
N LYS A 6 -14.94 -3.24 -6.33
CA LYS A 6 -15.29 -3.68 -7.69
C LYS A 6 -14.39 -4.84 -8.13
N ARG A 7 -13.08 -4.72 -7.88
CA ARG A 7 -12.10 -5.74 -8.25
C ARG A 7 -12.36 -7.05 -7.51
N PHE A 8 -12.54 -7.03 -6.19
CA PHE A 8 -12.82 -8.23 -5.42
C PHE A 8 -14.15 -8.90 -5.80
N ARG A 9 -15.20 -8.11 -6.07
CA ARG A 9 -16.48 -8.68 -6.56
C ARG A 9 -16.31 -9.37 -7.90
N SER A 10 -15.70 -8.70 -8.87
CA SER A 10 -15.44 -9.28 -10.19
C SER A 10 -14.64 -10.59 -10.11
N LEU A 11 -13.64 -10.64 -9.23
CA LEU A 11 -12.85 -11.86 -9.02
C LEU A 11 -13.67 -12.97 -8.34
N ALA A 12 -14.51 -12.63 -7.35
CA ALA A 12 -15.39 -13.58 -6.69
C ALA A 12 -16.40 -14.20 -7.66
N ASP A 13 -17.00 -13.39 -8.54
CA ASP A 13 -17.93 -13.85 -9.58
C ASP A 13 -17.25 -14.82 -10.57
N GLN A 14 -15.94 -14.69 -10.78
CA GLN A 14 -15.12 -15.58 -11.60
C GLN A 14 -14.54 -16.78 -10.84
N GLY A 15 -14.75 -16.90 -9.54
CA GLY A 15 -14.13 -17.91 -8.67
C GLY A 15 -12.61 -17.75 -8.55
N ARG A 16 -12.06 -16.56 -8.83
CA ARG A 16 -10.61 -16.26 -8.80
C ARG A 16 -10.20 -15.56 -7.50
N LYS A 17 -8.91 -15.67 -7.17
CA LYS A 17 -8.26 -14.89 -6.11
C LYS A 17 -7.49 -13.73 -6.73
N ALA A 18 -7.34 -12.65 -5.95
CA ALA A 18 -6.56 -11.49 -6.39
C ALA A 18 -5.06 -11.79 -6.37
N LEU A 19 -4.34 -11.35 -7.40
CA LEU A 19 -2.90 -11.23 -7.41
C LEU A 19 -2.54 -9.78 -7.06
N VAL A 20 -1.83 -9.61 -5.92
CA VAL A 20 -1.46 -8.31 -5.37
C VAL A 20 0.07 -8.21 -5.27
N PRO A 21 0.77 -7.81 -6.34
CA PRO A 21 2.21 -7.62 -6.30
C PRO A 21 2.59 -6.31 -5.59
N TYR A 22 3.76 -6.35 -4.92
CA TYR A 22 4.42 -5.19 -4.32
C TYR A 22 5.61 -4.76 -5.18
N ILE A 23 5.75 -3.47 -5.38
CA ILE A 23 6.98 -2.85 -5.90
C ILE A 23 7.33 -1.60 -5.07
N THR A 24 8.62 -1.30 -4.92
CA THR A 24 9.07 -0.04 -4.29
C THR A 24 9.06 1.07 -5.34
N GLY A 25 8.32 2.14 -5.10
CA GLY A 25 8.30 3.30 -5.98
C GLY A 25 9.66 3.99 -6.04
N GLY A 26 10.13 4.30 -7.26
CA GLY A 26 11.46 4.88 -7.49
C GLY A 26 12.61 3.89 -7.58
N ASP A 27 12.35 2.59 -7.48
CA ASP A 27 13.37 1.53 -7.62
C ASP A 27 13.25 0.83 -8.99
N PRO A 28 14.33 0.60 -9.73
CA PRO A 28 15.71 1.06 -9.52
C PRO A 28 15.92 2.55 -9.80
N THR A 29 15.03 3.17 -10.55
CA THR A 29 14.97 4.62 -10.80
C THR A 29 13.53 5.10 -10.85
N PRO A 30 13.23 6.39 -10.58
CA PRO A 30 11.86 6.92 -10.59
C PRO A 30 11.15 6.75 -11.94
N GLU A 31 11.88 6.87 -13.05
CA GLU A 31 11.32 6.90 -14.41
C GLU A 31 10.65 5.59 -14.82
N VAL A 32 11.10 4.45 -14.29
CA VAL A 32 10.57 3.13 -14.69
C VAL A 32 9.37 2.69 -13.85
N THR A 33 9.03 3.38 -12.75
CA THR A 33 7.98 2.93 -11.83
C THR A 33 6.64 2.79 -12.52
N VAL A 34 6.23 3.78 -13.30
CA VAL A 34 4.94 3.77 -14.01
C VAL A 34 4.89 2.66 -15.06
N ASP A 35 5.96 2.47 -15.81
CA ASP A 35 6.07 1.39 -16.80
C ASP A 35 5.96 0.01 -16.10
N TYR A 36 6.57 -0.16 -14.92
CA TYR A 36 6.45 -1.39 -14.14
C TYR A 36 5.03 -1.61 -13.64
N MET A 37 4.32 -0.55 -13.21
CA MET A 37 2.91 -0.66 -12.82
C MET A 37 2.06 -1.16 -14.00
N HIS A 38 2.23 -0.61 -15.19
CA HIS A 38 1.53 -1.08 -16.40
C HIS A 38 1.90 -2.52 -16.75
N ALA A 39 3.18 -2.88 -16.74
CA ALA A 39 3.63 -4.24 -17.01
C ALA A 39 3.08 -5.27 -16.01
N LEU A 40 2.93 -4.90 -14.72
CA LEU A 40 2.28 -5.75 -13.71
C LEU A 40 0.81 -6.00 -14.07
N VAL A 41 0.06 -4.97 -14.45
CA VAL A 41 -1.35 -5.10 -14.87
C VAL A 41 -1.47 -5.98 -16.10
N GLU A 42 -0.67 -5.75 -17.13
CA GLU A 42 -0.63 -6.57 -18.35
C GLU A 42 -0.29 -8.04 -18.04
N SER A 43 0.52 -8.29 -17.00
CA SER A 43 0.88 -9.62 -16.52
C SER A 43 -0.17 -10.26 -15.60
N GLY A 44 -1.27 -9.58 -15.30
CA GLY A 44 -2.40 -10.10 -14.55
C GLY A 44 -2.48 -9.68 -13.09
N ALA A 45 -1.78 -8.62 -12.68
CA ALA A 45 -1.98 -8.03 -11.36
C ALA A 45 -3.42 -7.47 -11.24
N ASP A 46 -4.06 -7.81 -10.14
CA ASP A 46 -5.42 -7.36 -9.83
C ASP A 46 -5.44 -6.09 -8.98
N ILE A 47 -4.44 -5.91 -8.12
CA ILE A 47 -4.21 -4.73 -7.27
C ILE A 47 -2.69 -4.52 -7.24
N ILE A 48 -2.22 -3.27 -7.16
CA ILE A 48 -0.79 -2.96 -7.00
C ILE A 48 -0.56 -2.40 -5.60
N GLU A 49 0.38 -2.97 -4.83
CA GLU A 49 0.94 -2.35 -3.64
C GLU A 49 2.20 -1.57 -4.02
N LEU A 50 2.13 -0.24 -3.94
CA LEU A 50 3.23 0.66 -4.25
C LEU A 50 3.92 1.11 -2.96
N GLY A 51 5.12 0.61 -2.72
CA GLY A 51 5.92 0.89 -1.55
C GLY A 51 6.50 2.30 -1.55
N VAL A 52 6.26 3.03 -0.47
CA VAL A 52 6.84 4.36 -0.23
C VAL A 52 8.24 4.19 0.37
N PRO A 53 9.32 4.62 -0.31
CA PRO A 53 10.66 4.46 0.21
C PRO A 53 10.86 5.28 1.49
N PHE A 54 11.49 4.64 2.48
CA PHE A 54 11.78 5.24 3.78
C PHE A 54 13.19 4.86 4.24
N SER A 55 13.86 5.75 4.99
CA SER A 55 15.24 5.56 5.43
C SER A 55 15.40 4.51 6.52
N ASP A 56 14.36 4.32 7.34
CA ASP A 56 14.38 3.48 8.52
C ASP A 56 13.29 2.39 8.49
N PRO A 57 13.29 1.50 7.48
CA PRO A 57 12.23 0.56 7.21
C PRO A 57 12.30 -0.66 8.13
N MET A 58 11.98 -0.48 9.42
CA MET A 58 12.18 -1.46 10.50
C MET A 58 11.39 -2.76 10.34
N ALA A 59 10.29 -2.73 9.61
CA ALA A 59 9.46 -3.91 9.35
C ALA A 59 9.86 -4.67 8.08
N ASP A 60 10.74 -4.10 7.25
CA ASP A 60 11.11 -4.64 5.95
C ASP A 60 12.35 -5.52 6.00
N GLY A 61 12.36 -6.55 5.16
CA GLY A 61 13.53 -7.39 4.96
C GLY A 61 14.59 -6.76 4.04
N PRO A 62 15.77 -7.39 3.95
CA PRO A 62 16.95 -6.80 3.29
C PRO A 62 16.72 -6.49 1.80
N VAL A 63 15.83 -7.19 1.13
CA VAL A 63 15.51 -6.95 -0.30
C VAL A 63 14.79 -5.61 -0.45
N ILE A 64 13.72 -5.39 0.34
CA ILE A 64 12.94 -4.15 0.31
C ILE A 64 13.78 -2.99 0.84
N GLN A 65 14.57 -3.18 1.92
CA GLN A 65 15.48 -2.17 2.42
C GLN A 65 16.44 -1.66 1.33
N LYS A 66 17.06 -2.57 0.56
CA LYS A 66 17.92 -2.20 -0.57
C LYS A 66 17.18 -1.49 -1.70
N ALA A 67 15.92 -1.86 -1.95
CA ALA A 67 15.08 -1.16 -2.92
C ALA A 67 14.79 0.28 -2.45
N CYS A 68 14.42 0.47 -1.18
CA CYS A 68 14.27 1.79 -0.57
C CYS A 68 15.56 2.63 -0.66
N GLU A 69 16.72 2.04 -0.34
CA GLU A 69 18.01 2.71 -0.46
C GLU A 69 18.29 3.20 -1.88
N ARG A 70 17.95 2.39 -2.92
CA ARG A 70 18.13 2.80 -4.32
C ARG A 70 17.19 3.94 -4.69
N ALA A 71 15.92 3.85 -4.34
CA ALA A 71 14.93 4.89 -4.58
C ALA A 71 15.30 6.21 -3.89
N LEU A 72 15.76 6.15 -2.63
CA LEU A 72 16.18 7.33 -1.86
C LEU A 72 17.44 8.00 -2.42
N LYS A 73 18.35 7.26 -3.07
CA LYS A 73 19.51 7.86 -3.78
C LYS A 73 19.09 8.80 -4.91
N HIS A 74 17.93 8.57 -5.51
CA HIS A 74 17.32 9.44 -6.51
C HIS A 74 16.49 10.57 -5.89
N GLY A 75 16.39 10.62 -4.56
CA GLY A 75 15.59 11.62 -3.84
C GLY A 75 14.08 11.36 -3.90
N THR A 76 13.65 10.14 -4.22
CA THR A 76 12.23 9.77 -4.30
C THR A 76 11.54 9.93 -2.96
N ARG A 77 10.41 10.64 -2.94
CA ARG A 77 9.62 10.97 -1.76
C ARG A 77 8.16 10.56 -1.98
N LEU A 78 7.37 10.54 -0.91
CA LEU A 78 5.93 10.27 -0.96
C LEU A 78 5.20 11.09 -2.04
N ILE A 79 5.49 12.39 -2.14
CA ILE A 79 4.86 13.26 -3.14
C ILE A 79 5.17 12.84 -4.59
N ASP A 80 6.36 12.30 -4.82
CA ASP A 80 6.77 11.83 -6.14
C ASP A 80 6.00 10.55 -6.50
N LEU A 81 5.71 9.67 -5.52
CA LEU A 81 4.85 8.50 -5.74
C LEU A 81 3.40 8.90 -6.06
N LEU A 82 2.87 9.94 -5.42
CA LEU A 82 1.54 10.46 -5.79
C LEU A 82 1.52 10.93 -7.25
N ALA A 83 2.57 11.58 -7.71
CA ALA A 83 2.69 11.98 -9.12
C ALA A 83 2.78 10.75 -10.05
N MET A 84 3.50 9.68 -9.66
CA MET A 84 3.57 8.42 -10.41
C MET A 84 2.21 7.75 -10.51
N VAL A 85 1.43 7.70 -9.42
CA VAL A 85 0.05 7.18 -9.45
C VAL A 85 -0.82 8.02 -10.38
N ALA A 86 -0.75 9.34 -10.31
CA ALA A 86 -1.51 10.22 -11.20
C ALA A 86 -1.13 10.01 -12.68
N GLU A 87 0.13 9.76 -12.99
CA GLU A 87 0.58 9.43 -14.35
C GLU A 87 0.06 8.07 -14.80
N PHE A 88 0.15 7.04 -13.94
CA PHE A 88 -0.42 5.71 -14.18
C PHE A 88 -1.93 5.80 -14.52
N ARG A 89 -2.68 6.64 -13.81
CA ARG A 89 -4.12 6.85 -14.01
C ARG A 89 -4.50 7.41 -15.38
N ARG A 90 -3.57 7.98 -16.12
CA ARG A 90 -3.86 8.45 -17.49
C ARG A 90 -4.19 7.33 -18.46
N GLN A 91 -3.74 6.11 -18.17
CA GLN A 91 -3.93 4.94 -19.02
C GLN A 91 -4.70 3.81 -18.34
N ASP A 92 -4.77 3.81 -17.00
CA ASP A 92 -5.48 2.80 -16.21
C ASP A 92 -6.33 3.45 -15.11
N ASP A 93 -7.64 3.51 -15.29
CA ASP A 93 -8.60 4.00 -14.31
C ASP A 93 -9.31 2.88 -13.53
N ASP A 94 -8.93 1.61 -13.72
CA ASP A 94 -9.64 0.45 -13.16
C ASP A 94 -8.82 -0.33 -12.11
N THR A 95 -7.49 -0.45 -12.28
CA THR A 95 -6.66 -1.22 -11.36
C THR A 95 -6.44 -0.49 -10.04
N PRO A 96 -6.85 -1.06 -8.88
CA PRO A 96 -6.59 -0.45 -7.58
C PRO A 96 -5.10 -0.30 -7.29
N VAL A 97 -4.73 0.85 -6.70
CA VAL A 97 -3.38 1.14 -6.22
C VAL A 97 -3.44 1.44 -4.72
N VAL A 98 -2.68 0.68 -3.95
CA VAL A 98 -2.53 0.84 -2.50
C VAL A 98 -1.13 1.35 -2.20
N LEU A 99 -1.02 2.46 -1.48
CA LEU A 99 0.27 2.90 -0.95
C LEU A 99 0.60 2.11 0.31
N MET A 100 1.80 1.54 0.36
CA MET A 100 2.31 0.82 1.52
C MET A 100 3.58 1.50 2.04
N GLY A 101 3.58 1.88 3.31
CA GLY A 101 4.74 2.60 3.88
C GLY A 101 4.63 2.82 5.38
N TYR A 102 5.34 3.82 5.85
CA TYR A 102 5.48 4.20 7.25
C TYR A 102 4.76 5.51 7.53
N LEU A 103 4.40 5.75 8.79
CA LEU A 103 3.64 6.92 9.20
C LEU A 103 4.46 8.23 9.05
N ASN A 104 5.74 8.20 9.35
CA ASN A 104 6.59 9.40 9.34
C ASN A 104 6.58 10.21 8.01
N PRO A 105 6.69 9.61 6.81
CA PRO A 105 6.52 10.35 5.55
C PRO A 105 5.16 11.03 5.39
N ILE A 106 4.09 10.42 5.92
CA ILE A 106 2.74 10.96 5.89
C ILE A 106 2.63 12.17 6.81
N GLU A 107 3.08 12.04 8.07
CA GLU A 107 3.11 13.13 9.04
C GLU A 107 3.94 14.32 8.55
N ARG A 108 5.10 14.06 7.93
CA ARG A 108 5.96 15.11 7.36
C ARG A 108 5.28 15.86 6.22
N LEU A 109 4.44 15.22 5.42
CA LEU A 109 3.63 15.87 4.38
C LEU A 109 2.45 16.64 4.99
N GLY A 110 1.97 16.17 6.13
CA GLY A 110 0.73 16.58 6.79
C GLY A 110 -0.42 15.64 6.44
N ILE A 111 -1.04 15.04 7.45
CA ILE A 111 -2.02 13.95 7.32
C ILE A 111 -3.21 14.35 6.43
N GLU A 112 -3.83 15.52 6.70
CA GLU A 112 -4.94 16.05 5.89
C GLU A 112 -4.53 16.32 4.44
N ARG A 113 -3.34 16.88 4.25
CA ARG A 113 -2.80 17.16 2.93
C ARG A 113 -2.56 15.87 2.17
N PHE A 114 -1.97 14.87 2.84
CA PHE A 114 -1.73 13.55 2.27
C PHE A 114 -3.03 12.91 1.78
N ALA A 115 -4.08 12.86 2.62
CA ALA A 115 -5.35 12.24 2.26
C ALA A 115 -5.94 12.88 0.98
N ARG A 116 -6.02 14.22 0.91
CA ARG A 116 -6.51 14.93 -0.27
C ARG A 116 -5.65 14.69 -1.52
N GLU A 117 -4.33 14.77 -1.40
CA GLU A 117 -3.43 14.60 -2.55
C GLU A 117 -3.39 13.14 -3.02
N ALA A 118 -3.46 12.15 -2.12
CA ALA A 118 -3.57 10.75 -2.45
C ALA A 118 -4.86 10.44 -3.21
N ARG A 119 -6.00 10.99 -2.74
CA ARG A 119 -7.27 10.88 -3.46
C ARG A 119 -7.21 11.52 -4.84
N ALA A 120 -6.69 12.74 -4.94
CA ALA A 120 -6.55 13.46 -6.20
C ALA A 120 -5.65 12.73 -7.20
N ALA A 121 -4.60 12.06 -6.72
CA ALA A 121 -3.71 11.22 -7.53
C ALA A 121 -4.37 9.91 -7.99
N GLY A 122 -5.48 9.49 -7.37
CA GLY A 122 -6.18 8.25 -7.70
C GLY A 122 -5.68 7.02 -6.94
N VAL A 123 -5.11 7.21 -5.75
CA VAL A 123 -4.85 6.14 -4.77
C VAL A 123 -6.20 5.58 -4.28
N ASP A 124 -6.26 4.29 -3.99
CA ASP A 124 -7.47 3.60 -3.54
C ASP A 124 -7.40 3.16 -2.07
N GLY A 125 -6.23 2.96 -1.55
CA GLY A 125 -6.03 2.56 -0.15
C GLY A 125 -4.63 2.87 0.36
N VAL A 126 -4.51 2.81 1.68
CA VAL A 126 -3.25 3.09 2.39
C VAL A 126 -3.02 2.04 3.46
N LEU A 127 -1.84 1.43 3.44
CA LEU A 127 -1.35 0.52 4.46
C LEU A 127 -0.16 1.16 5.15
N VAL A 128 -0.32 1.53 6.42
CA VAL A 128 0.75 2.08 7.26
C VAL A 128 1.25 0.98 8.19
N VAL A 129 2.48 0.50 7.95
CA VAL A 129 3.00 -0.72 8.58
C VAL A 129 3.33 -0.58 10.06
N ASP A 130 3.57 0.63 10.52
CA ASP A 130 3.92 0.99 11.90
C ASP A 130 2.79 1.71 12.65
N MET A 131 1.58 1.77 12.08
CA MET A 131 0.41 2.37 12.73
C MET A 131 -0.59 1.27 13.12
N PRO A 132 -0.73 0.95 14.41
CA PRO A 132 -1.77 0.05 14.89
C PRO A 132 -3.15 0.73 14.86
N PRO A 133 -4.27 -0.04 14.83
CA PRO A 133 -5.60 0.56 14.78
C PRO A 133 -5.91 1.54 15.92
N GLU A 134 -5.32 1.33 17.09
CA GLU A 134 -5.49 2.21 18.25
C GLU A 134 -4.89 3.62 18.08
N GLU A 135 -3.98 3.78 17.10
CA GLU A 135 -3.34 5.06 16.73
C GLU A 135 -3.91 5.63 15.43
N ALA A 136 -4.88 4.94 14.83
CA ALA A 136 -5.49 5.34 13.57
C ALA A 136 -6.61 6.39 13.71
N ASP A 137 -6.94 6.83 14.92
CA ASP A 137 -8.06 7.73 15.22
C ASP A 137 -7.96 9.09 14.47
N GLU A 138 -6.77 9.53 14.12
CA GLU A 138 -6.57 10.76 13.36
C GLU A 138 -6.54 10.50 11.84
N LEU A 139 -5.73 9.55 11.39
CA LEU A 139 -5.54 9.26 9.97
C LEU A 139 -6.73 8.50 9.36
N GLY A 140 -7.28 7.52 10.06
CA GLY A 140 -8.35 6.66 9.56
C GLY A 140 -9.58 7.43 9.04
N PRO A 141 -10.20 8.30 9.87
CA PRO A 141 -11.35 9.11 9.45
C PRO A 141 -11.04 10.06 8.29
N LEU A 142 -9.81 10.58 8.20
CA LEU A 142 -9.40 11.43 7.08
C LEU A 142 -9.26 10.64 5.77
N LEU A 143 -8.73 9.42 5.84
CA LEU A 143 -8.68 8.53 4.68
C LEU A 143 -10.10 8.17 4.19
N GLU A 144 -10.99 7.80 5.11
CA GLU A 144 -12.39 7.46 4.80
C GLU A 144 -13.15 8.64 4.20
N ALA A 145 -12.95 9.86 4.72
CA ALA A 145 -13.58 11.08 4.20
C ALA A 145 -13.17 11.38 2.75
N GLU A 146 -12.00 10.90 2.35
CA GLU A 146 -11.48 11.02 0.97
C GLU A 146 -11.68 9.73 0.15
N ASP A 147 -12.57 8.81 0.58
CA ASP A 147 -12.80 7.52 -0.08
C ASP A 147 -11.52 6.66 -0.27
N LEU A 148 -10.54 6.78 0.63
CA LEU A 148 -9.35 5.95 0.68
C LEU A 148 -9.56 4.82 1.70
N ALA A 149 -9.25 3.58 1.32
CA ALA A 149 -9.39 2.44 2.22
C ALA A 149 -8.20 2.35 3.21
N PRO A 150 -8.41 2.48 4.53
CA PRO A 150 -7.39 2.14 5.52
C PRO A 150 -7.23 0.62 5.58
N ILE A 151 -6.04 0.11 5.25
CA ILE A 151 -5.70 -1.31 5.25
C ILE A 151 -4.81 -1.61 6.43
N PHE A 152 -5.16 -2.64 7.21
CA PHE A 152 -4.43 -3.01 8.41
C PHE A 152 -3.81 -4.41 8.31
N LEU A 153 -2.78 -4.61 9.13
CA LEU A 153 -2.06 -5.87 9.23
C LEU A 153 -2.66 -6.76 10.34
N VAL A 154 -2.76 -8.04 10.05
CA VAL A 154 -2.97 -9.10 11.02
C VAL A 154 -1.86 -10.13 10.89
N ALA A 155 -1.45 -10.73 12.01
CA ALA A 155 -0.34 -11.66 12.08
C ALA A 155 -0.78 -12.97 12.77
N PRO A 156 -0.01 -14.06 12.66
CA PRO A 156 -0.30 -15.30 13.40
C PRO A 156 -0.36 -15.14 14.92
N THR A 157 0.21 -14.05 15.45
CA THR A 157 0.20 -13.69 16.88
C THR A 157 -0.98 -12.79 17.27
N THR A 158 -1.80 -12.35 16.32
CA THR A 158 -2.97 -11.50 16.57
C THR A 158 -4.06 -12.35 17.24
N SER A 159 -4.52 -11.95 18.44
CA SER A 159 -5.63 -12.64 19.10
C SER A 159 -6.95 -12.42 18.35
N PRO A 160 -7.96 -13.30 18.52
CA PRO A 160 -9.28 -13.11 17.93
C PRO A 160 -9.94 -11.78 18.29
N GLU A 161 -9.80 -11.34 19.53
CA GLU A 161 -10.36 -10.07 20.04
C GLU A 161 -9.69 -8.89 19.33
N ARG A 162 -8.34 -8.93 19.21
CA ARG A 162 -7.60 -7.90 18.50
C ARG A 162 -7.91 -7.90 16.99
N ALA A 163 -8.09 -9.09 16.41
CA ALA A 163 -8.50 -9.19 15.00
C ALA A 163 -9.89 -8.54 14.77
N ALA A 164 -10.83 -8.72 15.71
CA ALA A 164 -12.14 -8.07 15.63
C ALA A 164 -12.02 -6.54 15.68
N THR A 165 -11.17 -6.00 16.57
CA THR A 165 -10.89 -4.56 16.63
C THR A 165 -10.29 -4.06 15.30
N ILE A 166 -9.30 -4.76 14.76
CA ILE A 166 -8.68 -4.43 13.47
C ILE A 166 -9.73 -4.42 12.35
N CYS A 167 -10.57 -5.46 12.29
CA CYS A 167 -11.63 -5.56 11.27
C CYS A 167 -12.64 -4.41 11.33
N ALA A 168 -12.91 -3.86 12.51
CA ALA A 168 -13.84 -2.75 12.67
C ALA A 168 -13.33 -1.43 12.07
N HIS A 169 -12.01 -1.28 11.92
CA HIS A 169 -11.37 -0.08 11.35
C HIS A 169 -10.90 -0.29 9.90
N ALA A 170 -10.80 -1.54 9.44
CA ALA A 170 -10.26 -1.86 8.12
C ALA A 170 -11.33 -1.75 7.03
N HIS A 171 -10.92 -1.19 5.89
CA HIS A 171 -11.71 -1.20 4.65
C HIS A 171 -10.87 -1.78 3.49
N GLY A 172 -11.53 -2.26 2.45
CA GLY A 172 -10.88 -2.88 1.31
C GLY A 172 -10.46 -4.33 1.57
N TYR A 173 -9.37 -4.56 2.28
CA TYR A 173 -8.92 -5.90 2.68
C TYR A 173 -8.04 -5.85 3.93
N LEU A 174 -7.76 -7.02 4.51
CA LEU A 174 -6.77 -7.19 5.57
C LEU A 174 -5.49 -7.80 4.98
N TYR A 175 -4.36 -7.25 5.39
CA TYR A 175 -3.06 -7.82 5.05
C TYR A 175 -2.63 -8.85 6.11
N TYR A 176 -2.62 -10.13 5.77
CA TYR A 176 -2.16 -11.18 6.67
C TYR A 176 -0.65 -11.42 6.52
N VAL A 177 0.09 -11.14 7.57
CA VAL A 177 1.53 -11.42 7.64
C VAL A 177 1.74 -12.91 7.88
N SER A 178 2.16 -13.65 6.87
CA SER A 178 2.28 -15.12 6.93
C SER A 178 3.51 -15.63 7.70
N LEU A 179 4.48 -14.74 8.01
CA LEU A 179 5.74 -15.10 8.64
C LEU A 179 5.96 -14.38 9.97
N LYS A 180 6.53 -15.10 10.96
CA LYS A 180 7.15 -14.45 12.13
C LYS A 180 8.54 -13.94 11.71
N GLY A 181 8.69 -12.65 11.46
CA GLY A 181 9.95 -12.03 11.06
C GLY A 181 9.75 -10.93 10.04
N VAL A 182 10.84 -10.47 9.44
CA VAL A 182 10.82 -9.46 8.39
C VAL A 182 10.50 -10.07 7.03
N THR A 183 9.85 -9.30 6.16
CA THR A 183 9.51 -9.70 4.79
C THR A 183 10.73 -10.18 4.02
N GLY A 184 10.64 -11.37 3.39
CA GLY A 184 11.74 -11.95 2.60
C GLY A 184 12.80 -12.69 3.42
N SER A 185 12.54 -13.07 4.68
CA SER A 185 13.41 -13.98 5.41
C SER A 185 13.30 -15.40 4.83
N ALA A 186 14.45 -16.11 4.72
CA ALA A 186 14.55 -17.43 4.10
C ALA A 186 13.97 -18.60 4.93
N SER A 187 13.42 -18.33 6.10
CA SER A 187 12.87 -19.35 7.02
C SER A 187 11.35 -19.36 7.00
N LEU A 188 10.79 -20.05 6.01
CA LEU A 188 9.41 -20.55 6.07
C LEU A 188 9.43 -21.83 6.92
N ASN A 189 8.81 -21.81 8.09
CA ASN A 189 8.42 -23.01 8.84
C ASN A 189 6.96 -23.32 8.57
#